data_8931a3d08e09b5a84aed509da5ba647b
#
_entry.id   8931a3d08e09b5a84aed509da5ba647b
#
_cell.length_a   1.000
_cell.length_b   1.000
_cell.length_c   1.000
_cell.angle_alpha   90.00
_cell.angle_beta   90.00
_cell.angle_gamma   90.00
#
_symmetry.space_group_name_H-M   'P 1'
#
loop_
_entity.id
_entity.type
_entity.pdbx_description
1 polymer ?
#
loop_
_entity_poly.entity_id
_entity_poly.type
_entity_poly.pdbx_seq_one_letter_code
_entity_poly.pdbx_strand_id
1 'polypeptide(L)'
;LANEGITNPTEIQRIVKRYNNQDGITISTFGVGSDYNEDLMTAMAENGMGNYYFIKDAENIAGIFRKELNGLMEVVAQNAELKITIPDFVNVDKVYGYSFDQMGRTITIKFHDLFSEETKGVLVKYSISNRINQPLAFETSLSYTDIYQRQRERIALLCKSEFTNNF
;
A
#
# COMPACT_ATOMS: atom_id res chain seq x y z
N LEU A 1 -0.19 19.22 15.38
CA LEU A 1 0.98 18.76 16.13
C LEU A 1 0.53 17.89 17.31
N ALA A 2 1.22 16.74 17.51
CA ALA A 2 1.03 15.94 18.71
C ALA A 2 1.68 16.73 19.88
N ASN A 3 0.85 17.26 20.77
CA ASN A 3 1.29 18.18 21.85
C ASN A 3 1.35 17.51 23.22
N GLU A 4 0.70 16.38 23.38
CA GLU A 4 0.63 15.63 24.63
C GLU A 4 0.82 14.12 24.38
N GLY A 5 1.30 13.40 25.37
CA GLY A 5 1.57 11.97 25.27
C GLY A 5 2.77 11.64 24.38
N ILE A 6 2.61 10.73 23.45
CA ILE A 6 3.67 10.33 22.49
C ILE A 6 3.70 11.36 21.36
N THR A 7 4.74 12.20 21.35
CA THR A 7 4.91 13.28 20.38
C THR A 7 5.94 12.98 19.30
N ASN A 8 6.77 11.94 19.50
CA ASN A 8 7.81 11.57 18.54
C ASN A 8 7.19 10.93 17.29
N PRO A 9 7.39 11.52 16.08
CA PRO A 9 6.79 11.03 14.84
C PRO A 9 7.15 9.57 14.52
N THR A 10 8.39 9.17 14.74
CA THR A 10 8.85 7.81 14.45
C THR A 10 8.19 6.78 15.37
N GLU A 11 7.99 7.16 16.65
CA GLU A 11 7.32 6.29 17.61
C GLU A 11 5.83 6.13 17.29
N ILE A 12 5.15 7.23 16.90
CA ILE A 12 3.76 7.21 16.45
C ILE A 12 3.61 6.27 15.25
N GLN A 13 4.45 6.41 14.22
CA GLN A 13 4.44 5.54 13.04
C GLN A 13 4.64 4.07 13.40
N ARG A 14 5.57 3.78 14.32
CA ARG A 14 5.81 2.40 14.80
C ARG A 14 4.58 1.82 15.50
N ILE A 15 3.87 2.61 16.29
CA ILE A 15 2.66 2.19 16.98
C ILE A 15 1.56 1.90 15.96
N VAL A 16 1.33 2.80 15.01
CA VAL A 16 0.35 2.63 13.92
C VAL A 16 0.62 1.34 13.16
N LYS A 17 1.86 1.14 12.72
CA LYS A 17 2.26 -0.07 11.98
C LYS A 17 2.05 -1.35 12.80
N ARG A 18 2.33 -1.30 14.10
CA ARG A 18 2.12 -2.46 14.99
C ARG A 18 0.64 -2.84 15.07
N TYR A 19 -0.25 -1.88 15.31
CA TYR A 19 -1.68 -2.16 15.39
C TYR A 19 -2.27 -2.60 14.05
N ASN A 20 -1.80 -2.04 12.95
CA ASN A 20 -2.20 -2.54 11.64
C ASN A 20 -1.78 -4.00 11.42
N ASN A 21 -0.51 -4.34 11.70
CA ASN A 21 0.01 -5.69 11.48
C ASN A 21 -0.57 -6.75 12.43
N GLN A 22 -0.85 -6.39 13.69
CA GLN A 22 -1.32 -7.33 14.73
C GLN A 22 -2.83 -7.46 14.75
N ASP A 23 -3.52 -6.34 14.63
CA ASP A 23 -4.96 -6.25 14.88
C ASP A 23 -5.78 -5.91 13.63
N GLY A 24 -5.11 -5.67 12.48
CA GLY A 24 -5.75 -5.30 11.22
C GLY A 24 -6.41 -3.91 11.25
N ILE A 25 -6.00 -3.04 12.18
CA ILE A 25 -6.59 -1.70 12.31
C ILE A 25 -6.07 -0.81 11.19
N THR A 26 -6.98 -0.33 10.34
CA THR A 26 -6.69 0.66 9.31
C THR A 26 -6.85 2.08 9.86
N ILE A 27 -5.92 2.98 9.51
CA ILE A 27 -5.93 4.37 9.98
C ILE A 27 -5.88 5.31 8.79
N SER A 28 -6.97 6.03 8.56
CA SER A 28 -6.99 7.15 7.62
C SER A 28 -6.78 8.47 8.35
N THR A 29 -6.08 9.40 7.73
CA THR A 29 -5.73 10.68 8.33
C THR A 29 -6.28 11.85 7.52
N PHE A 30 -6.66 12.91 8.22
CA PHE A 30 -7.28 14.09 7.64
C PHE A 30 -6.53 15.34 8.06
N GLY A 31 -5.83 15.99 7.13
CA GLY A 31 -5.18 17.27 7.35
C GLY A 31 -6.14 18.42 7.02
N VAL A 32 -6.45 19.28 7.99
CA VAL A 32 -7.37 20.40 7.83
C VAL A 32 -6.61 21.72 7.92
N GLY A 33 -6.78 22.57 6.93
CA GLY A 33 -6.08 23.86 6.86
C GLY A 33 -4.61 23.72 6.47
N SER A 34 -3.75 24.65 6.91
CA SER A 34 -2.33 24.70 6.53
C SER A 34 -1.37 24.42 7.70
N ASP A 35 -1.88 24.18 8.89
CA ASP A 35 -1.08 24.26 10.13
C ASP A 35 -0.94 22.88 10.82
N TYR A 36 -0.64 21.85 10.04
CA TYR A 36 -0.43 20.50 10.55
C TYR A 36 0.85 19.88 9.94
N ASN A 37 1.31 18.78 10.54
CA ASN A 37 2.45 18.04 10.06
C ASN A 37 2.01 17.04 8.97
N GLU A 38 2.12 17.43 7.69
CA GLU A 38 1.71 16.65 6.54
C GLU A 38 2.52 15.34 6.43
N ASP A 39 3.83 15.40 6.66
CA ASP A 39 4.69 14.21 6.60
C ASP A 39 4.27 13.15 7.63
N LEU A 40 3.92 13.57 8.85
CA LEU A 40 3.44 12.65 9.87
C LEU A 40 2.09 12.06 9.50
N MET A 41 1.14 12.88 9.02
CA MET A 41 -0.20 12.42 8.66
C MET A 41 -0.16 11.43 7.49
N THR A 42 0.64 11.73 6.47
CA THR A 42 0.88 10.83 5.34
C THR A 42 1.52 9.52 5.80
N ALA A 43 2.57 9.59 6.60
CA ALA A 43 3.24 8.40 7.10
C ALA A 43 2.36 7.54 8.02
N MET A 44 1.45 8.15 8.80
CA MET A 44 0.47 7.41 9.61
C MET A 44 -0.54 6.68 8.72
N ALA A 45 -1.07 7.32 7.68
CA ALA A 45 -1.98 6.69 6.74
C ALA A 45 -1.30 5.52 6.00
N GLU A 46 -0.08 5.72 5.49
CA GLU A 46 0.70 4.67 4.82
C GLU A 46 0.98 3.47 5.73
N ASN A 47 1.47 3.71 6.96
CA ASN A 47 1.75 2.64 7.92
C ASN A 47 0.48 1.98 8.49
N GLY A 48 -0.65 2.70 8.49
CA GLY A 48 -1.96 2.21 8.90
C GLY A 48 -2.79 1.64 7.77
N MET A 49 -2.25 1.53 6.54
CA MET A 49 -2.94 1.01 5.35
C MET A 49 -4.26 1.73 5.04
N GLY A 50 -4.37 2.99 5.43
CA GLY A 50 -5.50 3.87 5.15
C GLY A 50 -5.14 4.95 4.14
N ASN A 51 -5.99 5.96 4.07
CA ASN A 51 -5.87 7.07 3.13
C ASN A 51 -5.47 8.37 3.85
N TYR A 52 -4.68 9.21 3.19
CA TYR A 52 -4.47 10.58 3.60
C TYR A 52 -5.32 11.53 2.76
N TYR A 53 -6.02 12.45 3.43
CA TYR A 53 -6.85 13.46 2.81
C TYR A 53 -6.44 14.86 3.26
N PHE A 54 -6.17 15.73 2.30
CA PHE A 54 -6.07 17.15 2.54
C PHE A 54 -7.45 17.82 2.40
N ILE A 55 -7.87 18.56 3.41
CA ILE A 55 -9.15 19.27 3.44
C ILE A 55 -8.88 20.76 3.48
N LYS A 56 -9.00 21.41 2.32
CA LYS A 56 -8.81 22.85 2.20
C LYS A 56 -9.99 23.63 2.79
N ASP A 57 -11.20 23.17 2.49
CA ASP A 57 -12.44 23.86 2.84
C ASP A 57 -13.34 22.96 3.67
N ALA A 58 -13.90 23.53 4.75
CA ALA A 58 -14.76 22.79 5.69
C ALA A 58 -16.00 22.16 5.02
N GLU A 59 -16.49 22.74 3.94
CA GLU A 59 -17.63 22.23 3.17
C GLU A 59 -17.37 20.84 2.57
N ASN A 60 -16.12 20.50 2.30
CA ASN A 60 -15.71 19.21 1.73
C ASN A 60 -15.59 18.08 2.77
N ILE A 61 -15.57 18.39 4.06
CA ILE A 61 -15.38 17.42 5.13
C ILE A 61 -16.41 16.29 5.04
N ALA A 62 -17.70 16.65 4.96
CA ALA A 62 -18.77 15.66 4.95
C ALA A 62 -18.72 14.71 3.75
N GLY A 63 -18.28 15.22 2.59
CA GLY A 63 -18.13 14.42 1.37
C GLY A 63 -16.98 13.42 1.49
N ILE A 64 -15.83 13.85 2.03
CA ILE A 64 -14.65 13.02 2.22
C ILE A 64 -14.92 11.93 3.26
N PHE A 65 -15.51 12.31 4.41
CA PHE A 65 -15.90 11.32 5.44
C PHE A 65 -16.90 10.29 4.92
N ARG A 66 -17.89 10.73 4.13
CA ARG A 66 -18.85 9.80 3.53
C ARG A 66 -18.18 8.83 2.56
N LYS A 67 -17.25 9.33 1.75
CA LYS A 67 -16.47 8.49 0.83
C LYS A 67 -15.65 7.46 1.60
N GLU A 68 -14.94 7.87 2.64
CA GLU A 68 -14.13 6.99 3.49
C GLU A 68 -14.99 5.95 4.19
N LEU A 69 -16.08 6.37 4.83
CA LEU A 69 -17.01 5.46 5.52
C LEU A 69 -17.69 4.47 4.58
N ASN A 70 -18.10 4.91 3.39
CA ASN A 70 -18.69 4.00 2.39
C ASN A 70 -17.68 2.98 1.90
N GLY A 71 -16.41 3.40 1.68
CA GLY A 71 -15.32 2.50 1.33
C GLY A 71 -15.04 1.46 2.43
N LEU A 72 -15.05 1.87 3.70
CA LEU A 72 -14.84 0.98 4.84
C LEU A 72 -16.03 0.04 5.13
N MET A 73 -17.22 0.38 4.68
CA MET A 73 -18.44 -0.41 4.96
C MET A 73 -18.66 -1.57 3.98
N GLU A 74 -17.98 -1.60 2.85
CA GLU A 74 -18.16 -2.64 1.85
C GLU A 74 -16.84 -3.35 1.54
N VAL A 75 -16.50 -4.35 2.35
CA VAL A 75 -15.43 -5.28 2.03
C VAL A 75 -15.87 -6.11 0.82
N VAL A 76 -15.10 -6.09 -0.25
CA VAL A 76 -15.40 -6.86 -1.47
C VAL A 76 -14.51 -8.09 -1.61
N ALA A 77 -13.31 -8.05 -1.00
CA ALA A 77 -12.39 -9.17 -1.01
C ALA A 77 -11.60 -9.26 0.29
N GLN A 78 -11.28 -10.48 0.70
CA GLN A 78 -10.51 -10.76 1.91
C GLN A 78 -9.26 -11.60 1.60
N ASN A 79 -8.28 -11.55 2.52
CA ASN A 79 -7.03 -12.32 2.42
C ASN A 79 -6.33 -12.10 1.07
N ALA A 80 -6.30 -10.86 0.62
CA ALA A 80 -5.66 -10.51 -0.63
C ALA A 80 -4.13 -10.60 -0.51
N GLU A 81 -3.52 -11.29 -1.47
CA GLU A 81 -2.07 -11.49 -1.59
C GLU A 81 -1.59 -11.07 -2.98
N LEU A 82 -0.64 -10.13 -3.03
CA LEU A 82 0.09 -9.80 -4.24
C LEU A 82 1.43 -10.55 -4.24
N LYS A 83 1.65 -11.37 -5.26
CA LYS A 83 2.94 -12.01 -5.52
C LYS A 83 3.59 -11.39 -6.73
N ILE A 84 4.90 -11.11 -6.61
CA ILE A 84 5.71 -10.57 -7.69
C ILE A 84 6.91 -11.48 -7.84
N THR A 85 7.04 -12.15 -9.00
CA THR A 85 8.21 -12.93 -9.36
C THR A 85 9.23 -12.01 -10.04
N ILE A 86 10.44 -12.01 -9.51
CA ILE A 86 11.52 -11.10 -9.84
C ILE A 86 12.52 -11.83 -10.73
N PRO A 87 13.00 -11.21 -11.86
CA PRO A 87 14.05 -11.76 -12.69
C PRO A 87 15.35 -12.04 -11.91
N ASP A 88 16.15 -13.02 -12.33
CA ASP A 88 17.37 -13.48 -11.62
C ASP A 88 18.42 -12.39 -11.40
N PHE A 89 18.46 -11.40 -12.27
CA PHE A 89 19.43 -10.30 -12.23
C PHE A 89 18.88 -9.04 -11.52
N VAL A 90 17.70 -9.12 -10.92
CA VAL A 90 17.06 -8.03 -10.17
C VAL A 90 17.10 -8.36 -8.68
N ASN A 91 17.47 -7.37 -7.85
CA ASN A 91 17.37 -7.44 -6.41
C ASN A 91 16.37 -6.40 -5.93
N VAL A 92 15.51 -6.79 -4.98
CA VAL A 92 14.60 -5.86 -4.32
C VAL A 92 15.33 -5.14 -3.22
N ASP A 93 15.40 -3.81 -3.32
CA ASP A 93 16.04 -2.98 -2.31
C ASP A 93 15.03 -2.56 -1.24
N LYS A 94 13.80 -2.22 -1.66
CA LYS A 94 12.75 -1.73 -0.76
C LYS A 94 11.37 -1.88 -1.37
N VAL A 95 10.39 -2.22 -0.55
CA VAL A 95 8.95 -2.06 -0.81
C VAL A 95 8.46 -0.94 0.09
N TYR A 96 7.81 0.06 -0.48
CA TYR A 96 7.30 1.21 0.25
C TYR A 96 5.88 0.96 0.74
N GLY A 97 5.60 1.36 1.98
CA GLY A 97 4.26 1.29 2.58
C GLY A 97 3.79 -0.10 3.00
N TYR A 98 4.52 -1.18 2.65
CA TYR A 98 4.09 -2.55 2.92
C TYR A 98 5.22 -3.41 3.50
N SER A 99 4.85 -4.32 4.40
CA SER A 99 5.71 -5.44 4.75
C SER A 99 5.62 -6.52 3.68
N PHE A 100 6.70 -7.22 3.40
CA PHE A 100 6.71 -8.32 2.44
C PHE A 100 7.50 -9.50 2.95
N ASP A 101 7.12 -10.68 2.51
CA ASP A 101 7.89 -11.91 2.67
C ASP A 101 8.59 -12.23 1.34
N GLN A 102 9.84 -12.68 1.39
CA GLN A 102 10.56 -13.12 0.19
C GLN A 102 10.92 -14.59 0.30
N MET A 103 10.52 -15.37 -0.69
CA MET A 103 10.90 -16.75 -0.84
C MET A 103 11.50 -16.97 -2.24
N GLY A 104 12.80 -17.20 -2.30
CA GLY A 104 13.53 -17.28 -3.56
C GLY A 104 13.38 -15.99 -4.38
N ARG A 105 12.82 -16.12 -5.58
CA ARG A 105 12.59 -15.00 -6.51
C ARG A 105 11.20 -14.39 -6.41
N THR A 106 10.39 -14.78 -5.43
CA THR A 106 9.04 -14.26 -5.27
C THR A 106 8.94 -13.45 -4.00
N ILE A 107 8.47 -12.21 -4.11
CA ILE A 107 8.01 -11.41 -2.98
C ILE A 107 6.50 -11.55 -2.85
N THR A 108 6.03 -11.62 -1.61
CA THR A 108 4.60 -11.70 -1.27
C THR A 108 4.25 -10.54 -0.37
N ILE A 109 3.27 -9.75 -0.78
CA ILE A 109 2.71 -8.64 -0.02
C ILE A 109 1.28 -9.02 0.33
N LYS A 110 0.95 -8.98 1.63
CA LYS A 110 -0.40 -9.30 2.12
C LYS A 110 -1.17 -8.02 2.34
N PHE A 111 -2.33 -7.95 1.71
CA PHE A 111 -3.36 -6.98 2.03
C PHE A 111 -4.38 -7.70 2.92
N HIS A 112 -4.91 -7.02 3.93
CA HIS A 112 -5.95 -7.62 4.77
C HIS A 112 -7.26 -7.73 3.98
N ASP A 113 -8.07 -6.70 4.01
CA ASP A 113 -9.30 -6.60 3.25
C ASP A 113 -9.16 -5.57 2.13
N LEU A 114 -9.86 -5.80 1.04
CA LEU A 114 -10.03 -4.82 -0.03
C LEU A 114 -11.46 -4.30 0.02
N PHE A 115 -11.58 -2.99 -0.03
CA PHE A 115 -12.87 -2.31 0.05
C PHE A 115 -13.34 -1.89 -1.34
N SER A 116 -14.65 -1.70 -1.47
CA SER A 116 -15.27 -1.19 -2.70
C SER A 116 -14.66 0.17 -3.09
N GLU A 117 -14.39 0.36 -4.37
CA GLU A 117 -13.79 1.58 -4.93
C GLU A 117 -12.37 1.91 -4.41
N GLU A 118 -11.75 1.04 -3.64
CA GLU A 118 -10.39 1.26 -3.14
C GLU A 118 -9.36 0.99 -4.24
N THR A 119 -8.33 1.83 -4.33
CA THR A 119 -7.15 1.60 -5.16
C THR A 119 -5.92 1.44 -4.27
N LYS A 120 -5.24 0.31 -4.36
CA LYS A 120 -3.96 0.08 -3.68
C LYS A 120 -2.81 0.11 -4.67
N GLY A 121 -1.79 0.91 -4.37
CA GLY A 121 -0.54 0.98 -5.12
C GLY A 121 0.63 0.43 -4.31
N VAL A 122 1.49 -0.34 -4.95
CA VAL A 122 2.75 -0.84 -4.36
C VAL A 122 3.91 -0.29 -5.14
N LEU A 123 4.78 0.46 -4.46
CA LEU A 123 6.02 0.96 -5.02
C LEU A 123 7.20 0.08 -4.59
N VAL A 124 7.87 -0.53 -5.56
CA VAL A 124 9.04 -1.38 -5.33
C VAL A 124 10.28 -0.72 -5.91
N LYS A 125 11.29 -0.48 -5.06
CA LYS A 125 12.63 -0.11 -5.50
C LYS A 125 13.45 -1.37 -5.71
N TYR A 126 14.11 -1.46 -6.85
CA TYR A 126 15.00 -2.57 -7.18
C TYR A 126 16.29 -2.10 -7.81
N SER A 127 17.34 -2.92 -7.73
CA SER A 127 18.61 -2.74 -8.38
C SER A 127 18.85 -3.89 -9.37
N ILE A 128 19.63 -3.60 -10.44
CA ILE A 128 19.97 -4.55 -11.48
C ILE A 128 21.46 -4.86 -11.35
N SER A 129 21.80 -6.13 -11.20
CA SER A 129 23.15 -6.57 -10.84
C SER A 129 24.17 -6.48 -12.00
N ASN A 130 23.71 -6.48 -13.27
CA ASN A 130 24.57 -6.46 -14.45
C ASN A 130 23.95 -5.66 -15.60
N ARG A 131 24.78 -5.21 -16.57
CA ARG A 131 24.26 -4.71 -17.84
C ARG A 131 23.60 -5.85 -18.61
N ILE A 132 22.31 -5.70 -18.85
CA ILE A 132 21.47 -6.74 -19.44
C ILE A 132 20.86 -6.18 -20.72
N ASN A 133 20.98 -6.95 -21.81
CA ASN A 133 20.29 -6.68 -23.07
C ASN A 133 18.96 -7.45 -23.17
N GLN A 134 18.36 -7.80 -22.04
CA GLN A 134 17.10 -8.54 -21.98
C GLN A 134 16.01 -7.66 -21.39
N PRO A 135 14.76 -7.78 -21.86
CA PRO A 135 13.63 -7.12 -21.24
C PRO A 135 13.49 -7.53 -19.76
N LEU A 136 13.16 -6.58 -18.92
CA LEU A 136 12.71 -6.86 -17.56
C LEU A 136 11.28 -7.39 -17.63
N ALA A 137 11.06 -8.60 -17.12
CA ALA A 137 9.75 -9.21 -17.04
C ALA A 137 9.42 -9.55 -15.60
N PHE A 138 8.41 -8.89 -15.06
CA PHE A 138 7.88 -9.17 -13.72
C PHE A 138 6.54 -9.87 -13.87
N GLU A 139 6.47 -11.11 -13.37
CA GLU A 139 5.19 -11.80 -13.28
C GLU A 139 4.51 -11.41 -11.97
N THR A 140 3.32 -10.87 -12.07
CA THR A 140 2.54 -10.47 -10.90
C THR A 140 1.25 -11.28 -10.82
N SER A 141 0.85 -11.64 -9.62
CA SER A 141 -0.45 -12.26 -9.41
C SER A 141 -1.07 -11.76 -8.12
N LEU A 142 -2.32 -11.34 -8.20
CA LEU A 142 -3.17 -11.01 -7.06
C LEU A 142 -4.12 -12.19 -6.83
N SER A 143 -4.14 -12.73 -5.62
CA SER A 143 -5.13 -13.71 -5.20
C SER A 143 -5.88 -13.20 -3.98
N TYR A 144 -7.19 -13.41 -3.95
CA TYR A 144 -8.08 -12.95 -2.88
C TYR A 144 -9.28 -13.88 -2.75
N THR A 145 -10.01 -13.77 -1.66
CA THR A 145 -11.29 -14.42 -1.47
C THR A 145 -12.40 -13.40 -1.76
N ASP A 146 -13.16 -13.64 -2.82
CA ASP A 146 -14.37 -12.85 -3.13
C ASP A 146 -15.43 -13.14 -2.08
N ILE A 147 -15.95 -12.11 -1.41
CA ILE A 147 -16.92 -12.30 -0.32
C ILE A 147 -18.32 -12.63 -0.83
N TYR A 148 -18.68 -12.24 -2.06
CA TYR A 148 -19.98 -12.50 -2.65
C TYR A 148 -20.06 -13.91 -3.22
N GLN A 149 -19.00 -14.32 -3.95
CA GLN A 149 -18.93 -15.66 -4.54
C GLN A 149 -18.38 -16.72 -3.57
N ARG A 150 -17.79 -16.29 -2.45
CA ARG A 150 -17.15 -17.14 -1.42
C ARG A 150 -16.11 -18.11 -2.01
N GLN A 151 -15.42 -17.66 -3.04
CA GLN A 151 -14.37 -18.45 -3.70
C GLN A 151 -13.08 -17.65 -3.80
N ARG A 152 -11.97 -18.38 -3.93
CA ARG A 152 -10.66 -17.77 -4.10
C ARG A 152 -10.44 -17.47 -5.59
N GLU A 153 -10.21 -16.20 -5.87
CA GLU A 153 -9.92 -15.69 -7.20
C GLU A 153 -8.42 -15.42 -7.37
N ARG A 154 -7.96 -15.45 -8.62
CA ARG A 154 -6.60 -15.11 -8.99
C ARG A 154 -6.56 -14.36 -10.31
N ILE A 155 -5.89 -13.21 -10.29
CA ILE A 155 -5.59 -12.40 -11.47
C ILE A 155 -4.07 -12.41 -11.65
N ALA A 156 -3.59 -12.66 -12.87
CA ALA A 156 -2.16 -12.63 -13.17
C ALA A 156 -1.87 -11.66 -14.32
N LEU A 157 -0.78 -10.91 -14.18
CA LEU A 157 -0.31 -9.94 -15.16
C LEU A 157 1.19 -10.10 -15.35
N LEU A 158 1.65 -9.88 -16.59
CA LEU A 158 3.06 -9.83 -16.95
C LEU A 158 3.43 -8.39 -17.31
N CYS A 159 4.24 -7.75 -16.46
CA CYS A 159 4.77 -6.42 -16.70
C CYS A 159 6.15 -6.54 -17.39
N LYS A 160 6.31 -5.94 -18.56
CA LYS A 160 7.58 -5.91 -19.31
C LYS A 160 8.10 -4.49 -19.42
N SER A 161 9.41 -4.34 -19.29
CA SER A 161 10.12 -3.09 -19.50
C SER A 161 11.38 -3.36 -20.33
N GLU A 162 11.67 -2.51 -21.30
CA GLU A 162 12.83 -2.64 -22.17
C GLU A 162 13.80 -1.49 -21.90
N PHE A 163 15.09 -1.80 -22.02
CA PHE A 163 16.12 -0.78 -21.99
C PHE A 163 16.24 -0.12 -23.36
N THR A 164 16.29 1.20 -23.39
CA THR A 164 16.54 1.96 -24.60
C THR A 164 17.82 2.78 -24.44
N ASN A 165 18.59 2.89 -25.53
CA ASN A 165 19.76 3.76 -25.62
C ASN A 165 19.40 5.16 -26.19
N ASN A 166 18.13 5.43 -26.42
CA ASN A 166 17.68 6.74 -26.87
C ASN A 166 17.63 7.71 -25.68
N PHE A 167 18.59 8.64 -25.66
CA PHE A 167 18.66 9.79 -24.76
C PHE A 167 18.09 11.01 -25.49
#